data_8ca82fe224d1083a31282b49b0bc722c
#
_entry.id   8ca82fe224d1083a31282b49b0bc722c
#
_cell.length_a   1.000
_cell.length_b   1.000
_cell.length_c   1.000
_cell.angle_alpha   90.00
_cell.angle_beta   90.00
_cell.angle_gamma   90.00
#
_symmetry.space_group_name_H-M   'P 1'
#
loop_
_entity.id
_entity.type
_entity.pdbx_description
1 polymer ?
#
loop_
_entity_poly.entity_id
_entity_poly.type
_entity_poly.pdbx_seq_one_letter_code
_entity_poly.pdbx_strand_id
1 'polypeptide(L)'
;MNKNLTAIILFAVSAIMLGGCSKNDKRSDAFGNFEAVETIVSSESSGKLVEFNVEEGQILQADYVAGYIDTVQLSLKKKQLEATKNLTRTKFKNVSSQIAVYQEQKKVALKEKERIEKLLKDNAATGKQLDDITGNIDVINKQMAAVETQNNSTNEELKNYDVQIKQIEDQLSKSSIVNPVTGTVIIKYVEQNEVVNFGKPLYKIADLRVMELRVYVSGTQLPEIKIGQTVKVLIDNGKNDFRTFEGEISWISSKAEFTPKIIQTKEERVNLVYAVKVRVKNDGSLKIGMPGEVVFK
;
A
#
# COMPACT_ATOMS: atom_id res chain seq x y z
N MET A 1 44.09 60.22 -57.55
CA MET A 1 43.52 59.44 -56.38
C MET A 1 43.27 58.02 -56.86
N ASN A 2 44.06 57.08 -56.33
CA ASN A 2 44.32 55.77 -56.98
C ASN A 2 43.11 54.81 -56.89
N LYS A 3 42.55 54.44 -58.03
CA LYS A 3 41.45 53.44 -58.14
C LYS A 3 41.76 52.09 -57.43
N ASN A 4 43.06 51.77 -57.30
CA ASN A 4 43.48 50.54 -56.61
C ASN A 4 43.36 50.61 -55.07
N LEU A 5 43.41 51.80 -54.46
CA LEU A 5 43.28 51.96 -53.03
C LEU A 5 41.81 51.80 -52.57
N THR A 6 40.85 52.26 -53.39
CA THR A 6 39.42 52.10 -53.16
C THR A 6 38.95 50.67 -53.29
N ALA A 7 39.56 49.86 -54.22
CA ALA A 7 39.26 48.44 -54.39
C ALA A 7 39.78 47.62 -53.21
N ILE A 8 40.94 47.93 -52.64
CA ILE A 8 41.53 47.25 -51.48
C ILE A 8 40.68 47.54 -50.19
N ILE A 9 40.23 48.77 -50.04
CA ILE A 9 39.35 49.16 -48.90
C ILE A 9 37.98 48.46 -49.00
N LEU A 10 37.42 48.31 -50.20
CA LEU A 10 36.13 47.64 -50.42
C LEU A 10 36.26 46.12 -50.16
N PHE A 11 37.39 45.53 -50.48
CA PHE A 11 37.66 44.09 -50.24
C PHE A 11 37.91 43.79 -48.75
N ALA A 12 38.58 44.70 -48.02
CA ALA A 12 38.82 44.62 -46.59
C ALA A 12 37.50 44.76 -45.76
N VAL A 13 36.59 45.65 -46.17
CA VAL A 13 35.27 45.82 -45.55
C VAL A 13 34.35 44.61 -45.80
N SER A 14 34.46 43.98 -47.01
CA SER A 14 33.72 42.75 -47.32
C SER A 14 34.17 41.53 -46.50
N ALA A 15 35.47 41.45 -46.15
CA ALA A 15 36.03 40.37 -45.37
C ALA A 15 35.65 40.43 -43.86
N ILE A 16 35.32 41.61 -43.33
CA ILE A 16 34.89 41.84 -41.95
C ILE A 16 33.42 41.46 -41.74
N MET A 17 32.60 41.44 -42.79
CA MET A 17 31.18 41.05 -42.71
C MET A 17 30.95 39.54 -42.70
N LEU A 18 31.97 38.70 -42.93
CA LEU A 18 31.89 37.23 -42.92
C LEU A 18 32.20 36.61 -41.55
N GLY A 19 32.53 37.43 -40.55
CA GLY A 19 32.60 37.01 -39.14
C GLY A 19 31.19 36.84 -38.56
N GLY A 20 30.33 36.07 -39.22
CA GLY A 20 29.02 35.71 -38.68
C GLY A 20 29.20 34.91 -37.39
N CYS A 21 28.75 35.48 -36.28
CA CYS A 21 28.61 34.77 -35.03
C CYS A 21 27.93 33.41 -35.26
N SER A 22 28.71 32.38 -35.32
CA SER A 22 28.22 31.04 -35.02
C SER A 22 27.86 31.04 -33.54
N LYS A 23 26.67 31.45 -33.23
CA LYS A 23 26.03 31.13 -31.95
C LYS A 23 26.00 29.60 -31.89
N ASN A 24 26.89 29.05 -31.12
CA ASN A 24 26.91 27.63 -30.81
C ASN A 24 25.61 27.40 -30.01
N ASP A 25 24.49 27.21 -30.71
CA ASP A 25 23.27 26.71 -30.12
C ASP A 25 23.61 25.34 -29.54
N LYS A 26 23.86 25.30 -28.25
CA LYS A 26 24.02 24.05 -27.51
C LYS A 26 22.71 23.29 -27.69
N ARG A 27 22.64 22.49 -28.74
CA ARG A 27 21.49 21.61 -28.97
C ARG A 27 21.47 20.59 -27.85
N SER A 28 20.38 20.54 -27.13
CA SER A 28 20.11 19.50 -26.18
C SER A 28 19.97 18.15 -26.91
N ASP A 29 20.44 17.10 -26.28
CA ASP A 29 20.48 15.76 -26.90
C ASP A 29 19.11 15.06 -26.82
N ALA A 30 18.28 15.38 -25.81
CA ALA A 30 16.95 14.80 -25.60
C ALA A 30 16.01 15.77 -24.86
N PHE A 31 14.71 15.60 -25.09
CA PHE A 31 13.63 16.42 -24.55
C PHE A 31 12.59 15.58 -23.88
N GLY A 32 11.93 16.11 -22.86
CA GLY A 32 10.87 15.42 -22.17
C GLY A 32 10.18 16.25 -21.10
N ASN A 33 9.46 15.56 -20.21
CA ASN A 33 8.72 16.22 -19.13
C ASN A 33 9.08 15.59 -17.79
N PHE A 34 8.99 16.41 -16.74
CA PHE A 34 9.16 15.97 -15.38
C PHE A 34 7.94 15.18 -14.92
N GLU A 35 8.19 14.04 -14.32
CA GLU A 35 7.23 13.16 -13.68
C GLU A 35 7.61 12.96 -12.20
N ALA A 36 6.65 12.55 -11.38
CA ALA A 36 6.89 12.07 -10.03
C ALA A 36 6.26 10.68 -9.85
N VAL A 37 6.77 9.93 -8.89
CA VAL A 37 6.12 8.67 -8.49
C VAL A 37 4.90 9.01 -7.65
N GLU A 38 3.73 8.81 -8.21
CA GLU A 38 2.44 9.12 -7.59
C GLU A 38 1.86 7.90 -6.90
N THR A 39 1.37 8.09 -5.67
CA THR A 39 0.61 7.10 -4.92
C THR A 39 -0.82 7.58 -4.74
N ILE A 40 -1.79 6.77 -5.16
CA ILE A 40 -3.21 7.03 -4.91
C ILE A 40 -3.59 6.35 -3.60
N VAL A 41 -4.00 7.16 -2.62
CA VAL A 41 -4.55 6.66 -1.35
C VAL A 41 -6.05 6.50 -1.53
N SER A 42 -6.51 5.26 -1.37
CA SER A 42 -7.92 4.89 -1.55
C SER A 42 -8.52 4.42 -0.24
N SER A 43 -9.85 4.50 -0.13
CA SER A 43 -10.59 4.02 1.04
C SER A 43 -10.50 2.50 1.16
N GLU A 44 -10.16 2.01 2.35
CA GLU A 44 -10.18 0.59 2.71
C GLU A 44 -11.47 0.18 3.44
N SER A 45 -12.40 1.13 3.62
CA SER A 45 -13.70 0.91 4.27
C SER A 45 -14.80 1.69 3.55
N SER A 46 -16.06 1.35 3.81
CA SER A 46 -17.22 2.05 3.27
C SER A 46 -17.97 2.78 4.39
N GLY A 47 -18.35 4.02 4.15
CA GLY A 47 -19.10 4.83 5.11
C GLY A 47 -18.98 6.32 4.85
N LYS A 48 -19.52 7.13 5.77
CA LYS A 48 -19.38 8.59 5.71
C LYS A 48 -18.01 8.99 6.23
N LEU A 49 -17.34 9.88 5.51
CA LEU A 49 -16.06 10.48 5.88
C LEU A 49 -16.30 11.54 6.98
N VAL A 50 -16.07 11.17 8.24
CA VAL A 50 -16.42 12.02 9.40
C VAL A 50 -15.39 13.12 9.61
N GLU A 51 -14.13 12.78 9.35
CA GLU A 51 -12.99 13.68 9.46
C GLU A 51 -12.04 13.43 8.29
N PHE A 52 -11.57 14.52 7.67
CA PHE A 52 -10.61 14.42 6.57
C PHE A 52 -9.74 15.67 6.52
N ASN A 53 -8.49 15.54 7.03
CA ASN A 53 -7.55 16.62 7.25
C ASN A 53 -6.45 16.61 6.16
N VAL A 54 -6.87 16.68 4.90
CA VAL A 54 -5.98 16.66 3.74
C VAL A 54 -6.29 17.86 2.85
N GLU A 55 -5.23 18.61 2.49
CA GLU A 55 -5.33 19.73 1.56
C GLU A 55 -4.30 19.60 0.44
N GLU A 56 -4.65 20.05 -0.77
CA GLU A 56 -3.72 20.07 -1.90
C GLU A 56 -2.52 20.95 -1.61
N GLY A 57 -1.33 20.48 -1.93
CA GLY A 57 -0.05 21.14 -1.62
C GLY A 57 0.48 20.87 -0.21
N GLN A 58 -0.29 20.26 0.67
CA GLN A 58 0.15 19.87 2.02
C GLN A 58 1.21 18.76 1.96
N ILE A 59 2.22 18.85 2.83
CA ILE A 59 3.21 17.78 3.01
C ILE A 59 2.73 16.88 4.15
N LEU A 60 2.51 15.60 3.84
CA LEU A 60 2.15 14.57 4.81
C LEU A 60 3.32 13.61 5.03
N GLN A 61 3.50 13.19 6.29
CA GLN A 61 4.46 12.15 6.64
C GLN A 61 3.83 10.76 6.46
N ALA A 62 4.65 9.73 6.29
CA ALA A 62 4.18 8.34 6.42
C ALA A 62 3.55 8.14 7.79
N ASP A 63 2.54 7.26 7.86
CA ASP A 63 1.76 6.92 9.07
C ASP A 63 0.92 8.08 9.65
N TYR A 64 0.85 9.23 8.97
CA TYR A 64 -0.06 10.31 9.35
C TYR A 64 -1.52 9.88 9.15
N VAL A 65 -2.36 10.07 10.18
CA VAL A 65 -3.80 9.79 10.09
C VAL A 65 -4.48 10.96 9.38
N ALA A 66 -4.86 10.71 8.13
CA ALA A 66 -5.47 11.70 7.23
C ALA A 66 -6.96 11.94 7.48
N GLY A 67 -7.65 10.98 8.14
CA GLY A 67 -9.06 11.09 8.45
C GLY A 67 -9.68 9.80 8.96
N TYR A 68 -10.99 9.85 9.18
CA TYR A 68 -11.77 8.73 9.72
C TYR A 68 -13.09 8.56 8.97
N ILE A 69 -13.43 7.31 8.71
CA ILE A 69 -14.76 6.88 8.21
C ILE A 69 -15.62 6.50 9.41
N ASP A 70 -16.92 6.75 9.34
CA ASP A 70 -17.89 6.42 10.40
C ASP A 70 -17.84 4.94 10.77
N THR A 71 -17.60 4.67 12.05
CA THR A 71 -17.46 3.32 12.62
C THR A 71 -18.59 2.93 13.57
N VAL A 72 -19.62 3.75 13.71
CA VAL A 72 -20.71 3.52 14.71
C VAL A 72 -21.33 2.14 14.53
N GLN A 73 -21.69 1.76 13.30
CA GLN A 73 -22.31 0.47 13.03
C GLN A 73 -21.36 -0.72 13.29
N LEU A 74 -20.10 -0.59 12.93
CA LEU A 74 -19.08 -1.62 13.20
C LEU A 74 -18.84 -1.78 14.71
N SER A 75 -18.77 -0.67 15.44
CA SER A 75 -18.60 -0.68 16.90
C SER A 75 -19.77 -1.32 17.61
N LEU A 76 -21.01 -1.05 17.18
CA LEU A 76 -22.22 -1.69 17.72
C LEU A 76 -22.23 -3.20 17.40
N LYS A 77 -21.84 -3.59 16.20
CA LYS A 77 -21.73 -4.99 15.80
C LYS A 77 -20.70 -5.74 16.64
N LYS A 78 -19.54 -5.14 16.90
CA LYS A 78 -18.52 -5.69 17.81
C LYS A 78 -19.11 -5.93 19.19
N LYS A 79 -19.75 -4.92 19.80
CA LYS A 79 -20.39 -5.04 21.12
C LYS A 79 -21.44 -6.14 21.16
N GLN A 80 -22.24 -6.30 20.12
CA GLN A 80 -23.24 -7.38 20.01
C GLN A 80 -22.57 -8.76 20.03
N LEU A 81 -21.49 -8.95 19.26
CA LEU A 81 -20.72 -10.20 19.23
C LEU A 81 -20.08 -10.50 20.59
N GLU A 82 -19.51 -9.50 21.25
CA GLU A 82 -18.91 -9.63 22.59
C GLU A 82 -19.99 -10.04 23.63
N ALA A 83 -21.18 -9.45 23.58
CA ALA A 83 -22.29 -9.84 24.45
C ALA A 83 -22.72 -11.30 24.22
N THR A 84 -22.86 -11.71 22.96
CA THR A 84 -23.20 -13.09 22.59
C THR A 84 -22.10 -14.08 23.03
N LYS A 85 -20.83 -13.74 22.82
CA LYS A 85 -19.69 -14.53 23.31
C LYS A 85 -19.74 -14.72 24.84
N ASN A 86 -20.08 -13.66 25.59
CA ASN A 86 -20.19 -13.74 27.05
C ASN A 86 -21.35 -14.64 27.51
N LEU A 87 -22.50 -14.65 26.81
CA LEU A 87 -23.56 -15.59 27.04
C LEU A 87 -23.09 -17.05 26.80
N THR A 88 -22.43 -17.30 25.68
CA THR A 88 -21.89 -18.63 25.37
C THR A 88 -20.82 -19.07 26.38
N ARG A 89 -19.98 -18.14 26.87
CA ARG A 89 -19.03 -18.41 27.96
C ARG A 89 -19.71 -18.84 29.24
N THR A 90 -20.86 -18.27 29.57
CA THR A 90 -21.67 -18.69 30.73
C THR A 90 -22.20 -20.10 30.55
N LYS A 91 -22.72 -20.45 29.36
CA LYS A 91 -23.09 -21.85 29.02
C LYS A 91 -21.93 -22.80 29.19
N PHE A 92 -20.74 -22.46 28.66
CA PHE A 92 -19.54 -23.27 28.82
C PHE A 92 -19.20 -23.55 30.30
N LYS A 93 -19.28 -22.52 31.17
CA LYS A 93 -19.06 -22.70 32.63
C LYS A 93 -20.11 -23.63 33.26
N ASN A 94 -21.38 -23.51 32.88
CA ASN A 94 -22.43 -24.38 33.39
C ASN A 94 -22.18 -25.85 33.00
N VAL A 95 -21.84 -26.13 31.75
CA VAL A 95 -21.49 -27.47 31.27
C VAL A 95 -20.26 -28.01 32.00
N SER A 96 -19.22 -27.19 32.20
CA SER A 96 -18.04 -27.57 32.98
C SER A 96 -18.37 -27.92 34.45
N SER A 97 -19.28 -27.20 35.06
CA SER A 97 -19.76 -27.52 36.42
C SER A 97 -20.49 -28.86 36.47
N GLN A 98 -21.27 -29.20 35.44
CA GLN A 98 -21.94 -30.49 35.34
C GLN A 98 -20.95 -31.67 35.22
N ILE A 99 -19.85 -31.48 34.44
CA ILE A 99 -18.75 -32.48 34.39
C ILE A 99 -18.17 -32.68 35.80
N ALA A 100 -17.93 -31.64 36.56
CA ALA A 100 -17.42 -31.74 37.94
C ALA A 100 -18.35 -32.58 38.83
N VAL A 101 -19.67 -32.41 38.69
CA VAL A 101 -20.65 -33.23 39.42
C VAL A 101 -20.54 -34.72 39.08
N TYR A 102 -20.46 -35.07 37.78
CA TYR A 102 -20.26 -36.43 37.37
C TYR A 102 -18.91 -37.02 37.83
N GLN A 103 -17.86 -36.22 37.88
CA GLN A 103 -16.56 -36.64 38.41
C GLN A 103 -16.65 -37.05 39.91
N GLU A 104 -17.35 -36.27 40.74
CA GLU A 104 -17.58 -36.63 42.15
C GLU A 104 -18.48 -37.84 42.30
N GLN A 105 -19.54 -37.97 41.51
CA GLN A 105 -20.40 -39.18 41.49
C GLN A 105 -19.59 -40.45 41.15
N LYS A 106 -18.72 -40.36 40.10
CA LYS A 106 -17.83 -41.46 39.75
C LYS A 106 -16.85 -41.83 40.85
N LYS A 107 -16.29 -40.84 41.53
CA LYS A 107 -15.37 -41.05 42.67
C LYS A 107 -16.06 -41.78 43.84
N VAL A 108 -17.29 -41.42 44.14
CA VAL A 108 -18.11 -42.11 45.17
C VAL A 108 -18.39 -43.56 44.75
N ALA A 109 -18.83 -43.77 43.48
CA ALA A 109 -19.12 -45.12 42.95
C ALA A 109 -17.85 -46.01 42.91
N LEU A 110 -16.66 -45.46 42.60
CA LEU A 110 -15.40 -46.18 42.64
C LEU A 110 -15.03 -46.66 44.05
N LYS A 111 -15.21 -45.79 45.08
CA LYS A 111 -15.00 -46.19 46.48
C LYS A 111 -15.94 -47.31 46.91
N GLU A 112 -17.22 -47.23 46.51
CA GLU A 112 -18.19 -48.27 46.78
C GLU A 112 -17.83 -49.59 46.09
N LYS A 113 -17.37 -49.53 44.85
CA LYS A 113 -16.86 -50.71 44.12
C LYS A 113 -15.68 -51.37 44.87
N GLU A 114 -14.72 -50.61 45.33
CA GLU A 114 -13.59 -51.07 46.08
C GLU A 114 -14.03 -51.79 47.40
N ARG A 115 -15.06 -51.23 48.11
CA ARG A 115 -15.64 -51.82 49.29
C ARG A 115 -16.31 -53.17 48.99
N ILE A 116 -17.13 -53.26 47.92
CA ILE A 116 -17.79 -54.46 47.49
C ILE A 116 -16.78 -55.51 47.06
N GLU A 117 -15.70 -55.19 46.38
CA GLU A 117 -14.64 -56.09 46.01
C GLU A 117 -13.94 -56.72 47.20
N LYS A 118 -13.71 -55.95 48.29
CA LYS A 118 -13.18 -56.47 49.54
C LYS A 118 -14.14 -57.42 50.24
N LEU A 119 -15.41 -57.03 50.35
CA LEU A 119 -16.49 -57.86 50.93
C LEU A 119 -16.72 -59.18 50.14
N LEU A 120 -16.58 -59.13 48.82
CA LEU A 120 -16.71 -60.32 47.98
C LEU A 120 -15.57 -61.36 48.24
N LYS A 121 -14.35 -60.86 48.52
CA LYS A 121 -13.22 -61.70 48.93
C LYS A 121 -13.49 -62.43 50.25
N ASP A 122 -14.19 -61.75 51.14
CA ASP A 122 -14.58 -62.28 52.47
C ASP A 122 -15.91 -63.06 52.44
N ASN A 123 -16.47 -63.35 51.21
CA ASN A 123 -17.78 -63.96 51.01
C ASN A 123 -18.97 -63.23 51.65
N ALA A 124 -18.82 -61.93 51.92
CA ALA A 124 -19.84 -61.06 52.55
C ALA A 124 -20.58 -60.16 51.50
N ALA A 125 -20.34 -60.30 50.22
CA ALA A 125 -21.08 -59.67 49.12
C ALA A 125 -21.32 -60.66 47.97
N THR A 126 -22.23 -60.30 47.05
CA THR A 126 -22.60 -61.11 45.86
C THR A 126 -21.97 -60.57 44.58
N GLY A 127 -21.73 -61.43 43.60
CA GLY A 127 -21.25 -61.03 42.27
C GLY A 127 -22.21 -60.05 41.61
N LYS A 128 -23.51 -60.22 41.80
CA LYS A 128 -24.53 -59.28 41.31
C LYS A 128 -24.31 -57.84 41.82
N GLN A 129 -23.95 -57.68 43.10
CA GLN A 129 -23.64 -56.32 43.65
C GLN A 129 -22.44 -55.66 42.99
N LEU A 130 -21.42 -56.47 42.63
CA LEU A 130 -20.25 -55.98 41.89
C LEU A 130 -20.63 -55.59 40.43
N ASP A 131 -21.49 -56.40 39.77
CA ASP A 131 -21.96 -56.11 38.41
C ASP A 131 -22.83 -54.85 38.41
N ASP A 132 -23.74 -54.65 39.40
CA ASP A 132 -24.59 -53.48 39.53
C ASP A 132 -23.78 -52.20 39.72
N ILE A 133 -22.76 -52.15 40.58
CA ILE A 133 -21.94 -50.97 40.79
C ILE A 133 -21.02 -50.70 39.57
N THR A 134 -20.54 -51.72 38.90
CA THR A 134 -19.73 -51.56 37.68
C THR A 134 -20.59 -50.99 36.55
N GLY A 135 -21.79 -51.48 36.34
CA GLY A 135 -22.74 -50.90 35.38
C GLY A 135 -23.11 -49.46 35.67
N ASN A 136 -23.28 -49.10 36.97
CA ASN A 136 -23.50 -47.74 37.36
C ASN A 136 -22.32 -46.80 37.01
N ILE A 137 -21.07 -47.24 37.20
CA ILE A 137 -19.87 -46.50 36.82
C ILE A 137 -19.83 -46.31 35.30
N ASP A 138 -20.20 -47.32 34.52
CA ASP A 138 -20.26 -47.22 33.05
C ASP A 138 -21.30 -46.22 32.58
N VAL A 139 -22.48 -46.18 33.21
CA VAL A 139 -23.50 -45.16 32.95
C VAL A 139 -22.95 -43.73 33.21
N ILE A 140 -22.32 -43.54 34.37
CA ILE A 140 -21.70 -42.20 34.71
C ILE A 140 -20.63 -41.82 33.66
N ASN A 141 -19.78 -42.77 33.24
CA ASN A 141 -18.77 -42.52 32.20
C ASN A 141 -19.39 -42.08 30.87
N LYS A 142 -20.50 -42.71 30.44
CA LYS A 142 -21.21 -42.34 29.22
C LYS A 142 -21.87 -40.97 29.33
N GLN A 143 -22.48 -40.66 30.48
CA GLN A 143 -23.05 -39.33 30.74
C GLN A 143 -21.96 -38.27 30.71
N MET A 144 -20.81 -38.48 31.34
CA MET A 144 -19.70 -37.57 31.35
C MET A 144 -19.17 -37.33 29.93
N ALA A 145 -18.96 -38.38 29.13
CA ALA A 145 -18.51 -38.27 27.75
C ALA A 145 -19.49 -37.44 26.87
N ALA A 146 -20.80 -37.61 27.07
CA ALA A 146 -21.81 -36.80 26.36
C ALA A 146 -21.71 -35.31 26.70
N VAL A 147 -21.53 -34.98 27.99
CA VAL A 147 -21.39 -33.58 28.45
C VAL A 147 -20.05 -33.00 28.03
N GLU A 148 -18.97 -33.78 28.01
CA GLU A 148 -17.67 -33.35 27.48
C GLU A 148 -17.77 -32.99 25.98
N THR A 149 -18.49 -33.79 25.19
CA THR A 149 -18.74 -33.48 23.78
C THR A 149 -19.49 -32.17 23.61
N GLN A 150 -20.51 -31.92 24.43
CA GLN A 150 -21.25 -30.66 24.46
C GLN A 150 -20.35 -29.49 24.86
N ASN A 151 -19.45 -29.69 25.84
CA ASN A 151 -18.49 -28.67 26.27
C ASN A 151 -17.50 -28.30 25.14
N ASN A 152 -16.98 -29.29 24.44
CA ASN A 152 -16.10 -29.11 23.29
C ASN A 152 -16.79 -28.31 22.16
N SER A 153 -18.06 -28.66 21.85
CA SER A 153 -18.86 -27.90 20.86
C SER A 153 -19.02 -26.43 21.26
N THR A 154 -19.33 -26.17 22.54
CA THR A 154 -19.47 -24.79 23.05
C THR A 154 -18.14 -24.03 23.02
N ASN A 155 -17.01 -24.74 23.25
CA ASN A 155 -15.68 -24.13 23.14
C ASN A 155 -15.34 -23.73 21.69
N GLU A 156 -15.70 -24.56 20.71
CA GLU A 156 -15.52 -24.22 19.28
C GLU A 156 -16.41 -23.01 18.88
N GLU A 157 -17.63 -22.93 19.43
CA GLU A 157 -18.50 -21.75 19.23
C GLU A 157 -17.85 -20.46 19.80
N LEU A 158 -17.21 -20.51 20.96
CA LEU A 158 -16.46 -19.38 21.53
C LEU A 158 -15.31 -18.95 20.62
N LYS A 159 -14.54 -19.87 20.06
CA LYS A 159 -13.47 -19.57 19.10
C LYS A 159 -14.00 -18.91 17.84
N ASN A 160 -15.19 -19.34 17.36
CA ASN A 160 -15.82 -18.71 16.20
C ASN A 160 -16.17 -17.25 16.48
N TYR A 161 -16.73 -16.91 17.67
CA TYR A 161 -16.95 -15.50 18.03
C TYR A 161 -15.64 -14.70 18.10
N ASP A 162 -14.52 -15.29 18.55
CA ASP A 162 -13.23 -14.61 18.55
C ASP A 162 -12.79 -14.24 17.14
N VAL A 163 -12.98 -15.13 16.18
CA VAL A 163 -12.66 -14.85 14.77
C VAL A 163 -13.56 -13.73 14.21
N GLN A 164 -14.88 -13.77 14.49
CA GLN A 164 -15.79 -12.74 14.03
C GLN A 164 -15.47 -11.36 14.63
N ILE A 165 -15.11 -11.31 15.91
CA ILE A 165 -14.67 -10.06 16.56
C ILE A 165 -13.42 -9.52 15.91
N LYS A 166 -12.41 -10.35 15.62
CA LYS A 166 -11.19 -9.95 14.92
C LYS A 166 -11.47 -9.41 13.51
N GLN A 167 -12.43 -9.97 12.78
CA GLN A 167 -12.85 -9.45 11.48
C GLN A 167 -13.43 -8.03 11.59
N ILE A 168 -14.23 -7.76 12.61
CA ILE A 168 -14.76 -6.40 12.84
C ILE A 168 -13.65 -5.44 13.29
N GLU A 169 -12.68 -5.90 14.09
CA GLU A 169 -11.52 -5.12 14.50
C GLU A 169 -10.64 -4.72 13.31
N ASP A 170 -10.42 -5.62 12.35
CA ASP A 170 -9.73 -5.32 11.09
C ASP A 170 -10.51 -4.26 10.28
N GLN A 171 -11.82 -4.38 10.17
CA GLN A 171 -12.65 -3.38 9.49
C GLN A 171 -12.62 -2.00 10.20
N LEU A 172 -12.61 -2.00 11.53
CA LEU A 172 -12.48 -0.78 12.34
C LEU A 172 -11.10 -0.12 12.10
N SER A 173 -10.03 -0.89 12.08
CA SER A 173 -8.69 -0.35 11.80
C SER A 173 -8.60 0.28 10.40
N LYS A 174 -9.21 -0.34 9.39
CA LYS A 174 -9.29 0.14 8.01
C LYS A 174 -10.20 1.36 7.81
N SER A 175 -10.97 1.72 8.83
CA SER A 175 -11.77 2.95 8.81
C SER A 175 -10.95 4.20 9.19
N SER A 176 -9.71 4.03 9.68
CA SER A 176 -8.74 5.09 9.82
C SER A 176 -7.93 5.20 8.51
N ILE A 177 -7.93 6.39 7.91
CA ILE A 177 -7.20 6.66 6.67
C ILE A 177 -5.77 7.03 7.04
N VAL A 178 -4.83 6.11 6.81
CA VAL A 178 -3.42 6.30 7.13
C VAL A 178 -2.64 6.59 5.86
N ASN A 179 -1.84 7.66 5.86
CA ASN A 179 -0.99 8.02 4.74
C ASN A 179 0.20 7.06 4.62
N PRO A 180 0.38 6.35 3.48
CA PRO A 180 1.38 5.28 3.36
C PRO A 180 2.81 5.79 3.11
N VAL A 181 2.98 7.01 2.57
CA VAL A 181 4.28 7.54 2.13
C VAL A 181 4.43 9.01 2.48
N THR A 182 5.65 9.44 2.79
CA THR A 182 5.94 10.88 2.94
C THR A 182 5.94 11.56 1.58
N GLY A 183 5.19 12.66 1.44
CA GLY A 183 5.11 13.39 0.17
C GLY A 183 4.22 14.62 0.25
N THR A 184 3.99 15.24 -0.91
CA THR A 184 3.08 16.36 -1.10
C THR A 184 1.77 15.86 -1.72
N VAL A 185 0.65 16.27 -1.19
CA VAL A 185 -0.68 15.98 -1.77
C VAL A 185 -0.82 16.72 -3.09
N ILE A 186 -1.05 15.98 -4.16
CA ILE A 186 -1.17 16.52 -5.52
C ILE A 186 -2.62 16.83 -5.88
N ILE A 187 -3.53 15.91 -5.51
CA ILE A 187 -4.96 16.00 -5.82
C ILE A 187 -5.75 15.45 -4.63
N LYS A 188 -6.80 16.15 -4.26
CA LYS A 188 -7.83 15.73 -3.31
C LYS A 188 -9.09 15.36 -4.10
N TYR A 189 -9.57 14.12 -3.95
CA TYR A 189 -10.71 13.61 -4.73
C TYR A 189 -12.05 13.67 -3.99
N VAL A 190 -12.01 13.85 -2.68
CA VAL A 190 -13.20 13.79 -1.80
C VAL A 190 -13.14 14.86 -0.73
N GLU A 191 -14.31 15.23 -0.23
CA GLU A 191 -14.46 16.18 0.88
C GLU A 191 -15.00 15.51 2.13
N GLN A 192 -14.73 16.14 3.29
CA GLN A 192 -15.35 15.74 4.54
C GLN A 192 -16.89 15.69 4.41
N ASN A 193 -17.52 14.73 5.05
CA ASN A 193 -18.94 14.44 4.99
C ASN A 193 -19.44 13.73 3.72
N GLU A 194 -18.62 13.46 2.73
CA GLU A 194 -18.99 12.57 1.64
C GLU A 194 -19.08 11.10 2.09
N VAL A 195 -19.88 10.32 1.35
CA VAL A 195 -19.92 8.87 1.49
C VAL A 195 -18.93 8.25 0.52
N VAL A 196 -18.03 7.42 1.06
CA VAL A 196 -17.02 6.70 0.30
C VAL A 196 -17.29 5.19 0.36
N ASN A 197 -16.87 4.50 -0.69
CA ASN A 197 -16.92 3.04 -0.78
C ASN A 197 -15.49 2.48 -0.81
N PHE A 198 -15.35 1.19 -0.49
CA PHE A 198 -14.09 0.47 -0.64
C PHE A 198 -13.48 0.69 -2.03
N GLY A 199 -12.19 1.05 -2.08
CA GLY A 199 -11.44 1.31 -3.30
C GLY A 199 -11.64 2.71 -3.90
N LYS A 200 -12.53 3.57 -3.37
CA LYS A 200 -12.68 4.95 -3.86
C LYS A 200 -11.39 5.74 -3.59
N PRO A 201 -10.76 6.37 -4.62
CA PRO A 201 -9.64 7.28 -4.42
C PRO A 201 -10.03 8.44 -3.49
N LEU A 202 -9.18 8.73 -2.52
CA LEU A 202 -9.38 9.83 -1.56
C LEU A 202 -8.47 11.01 -1.90
N TYR A 203 -7.20 10.76 -2.11
CA TYR A 203 -6.22 11.76 -2.54
C TYR A 203 -5.04 11.09 -3.24
N LYS A 204 -4.25 11.90 -3.93
CA LYS A 204 -3.01 11.49 -4.60
C LYS A 204 -1.85 12.22 -3.96
N ILE A 205 -0.77 11.50 -3.65
CA ILE A 205 0.43 12.01 -3.00
C ILE A 205 1.68 11.60 -3.79
N ALA A 206 2.69 12.45 -3.82
CA ALA A 206 3.98 12.16 -4.44
C ALA A 206 5.14 12.78 -3.65
N ASP A 207 6.29 12.10 -3.64
CA ASP A 207 7.54 12.69 -3.15
C ASP A 207 8.13 13.61 -4.23
N LEU A 208 7.96 14.92 -4.04
CA LEU A 208 8.47 15.92 -4.98
C LEU A 208 9.92 16.35 -4.73
N ARG A 209 10.61 15.79 -3.73
CA ARG A 209 12.03 16.11 -3.44
C ARG A 209 12.96 15.57 -4.53
N VAL A 210 12.56 14.51 -5.18
CA VAL A 210 13.27 13.90 -6.31
C VAL A 210 12.27 13.73 -7.45
N MET A 211 12.57 14.34 -8.59
CA MET A 211 11.74 14.27 -9.80
C MET A 211 12.39 13.35 -10.83
N GLU A 212 11.60 12.73 -11.68
CA GLU A 212 12.05 11.96 -12.83
C GLU A 212 11.78 12.75 -14.11
N LEU A 213 12.84 13.16 -14.82
CA LEU A 213 12.69 13.71 -16.16
C LEU A 213 12.66 12.54 -17.15
N ARG A 214 11.52 12.31 -17.77
CA ARG A 214 11.35 11.31 -18.82
C ARG A 214 11.63 11.96 -20.18
N VAL A 215 12.77 11.60 -20.77
CA VAL A 215 13.18 12.09 -22.08
C VAL A 215 13.20 10.97 -23.12
N TYR A 216 13.23 11.34 -24.38
CA TYR A 216 13.21 10.41 -25.50
C TYR A 216 14.48 10.56 -26.35
N VAL A 217 15.16 9.44 -26.59
CA VAL A 217 16.39 9.37 -27.36
C VAL A 217 16.23 8.48 -28.60
N SER A 218 16.99 8.77 -29.64
CA SER A 218 17.03 7.92 -30.85
C SER A 218 17.85 6.65 -30.60
N GLY A 219 17.64 5.62 -31.41
CA GLY A 219 18.42 4.39 -31.36
C GLY A 219 19.92 4.61 -31.60
N THR A 220 20.32 5.67 -32.31
CA THR A 220 21.70 6.04 -32.57
C THR A 220 22.40 6.63 -31.34
N GLN A 221 21.69 7.22 -30.40
CA GLN A 221 22.21 7.77 -29.14
C GLN A 221 22.38 6.73 -28.03
N LEU A 222 21.63 5.61 -28.10
CA LEU A 222 21.63 4.58 -27.05
C LEU A 222 23.01 4.02 -26.67
N PRO A 223 23.93 3.77 -27.61
CA PRO A 223 25.27 3.21 -27.25
C PRO A 223 26.09 4.14 -26.35
N GLU A 224 25.84 5.44 -26.36
CA GLU A 224 26.53 6.46 -25.57
C GLU A 224 25.92 6.68 -24.18
N ILE A 225 24.75 6.07 -23.89
CA ILE A 225 23.96 6.32 -22.69
C ILE A 225 24.01 5.10 -21.77
N LYS A 226 24.33 5.31 -20.48
CA LYS A 226 24.43 4.25 -19.48
C LYS A 226 23.65 4.60 -18.22
N ILE A 227 23.04 3.59 -17.61
CA ILE A 227 22.44 3.72 -16.27
C ILE A 227 23.53 4.10 -15.26
N GLY A 228 23.23 5.05 -14.36
CA GLY A 228 24.19 5.62 -13.42
C GLY A 228 25.02 6.79 -13.97
N GLN A 229 24.89 7.12 -15.26
CA GLN A 229 25.58 8.26 -15.85
C GLN A 229 25.03 9.57 -15.35
N THR A 230 25.91 10.49 -14.90
CA THR A 230 25.56 11.87 -14.58
C THR A 230 25.37 12.68 -15.84
N VAL A 231 24.30 13.45 -15.91
CA VAL A 231 23.93 14.27 -17.07
C VAL A 231 23.52 15.67 -16.62
N LYS A 232 23.59 16.63 -17.55
CA LYS A 232 23.09 17.99 -17.31
C LYS A 232 21.63 18.05 -17.75
N VAL A 233 20.80 18.55 -16.87
CA VAL A 233 19.37 18.80 -17.12
C VAL A 233 19.15 20.30 -17.20
N LEU A 234 18.55 20.74 -18.28
CA LEU A 234 18.26 22.13 -18.56
C LEU A 234 16.76 22.39 -18.47
N ILE A 235 16.39 23.45 -17.83
CA ILE A 235 14.99 23.96 -17.79
C ILE A 235 14.97 25.42 -18.22
N ASP A 236 13.90 25.82 -18.85
CA ASP A 236 13.74 27.22 -19.29
C ASP A 236 13.72 28.17 -18.08
N ASN A 237 14.51 29.22 -18.15
CA ASN A 237 14.60 30.28 -17.16
C ASN A 237 14.37 31.68 -17.82
N GLY A 238 13.19 31.84 -18.45
CA GLY A 238 12.85 33.03 -19.22
C GLY A 238 13.13 32.91 -20.73
N LYS A 239 13.21 34.04 -21.45
CA LYS A 239 13.18 34.01 -22.92
C LYS A 239 14.40 33.41 -23.63
N ASN A 240 15.57 33.34 -23.02
CA ASN A 240 16.80 32.83 -23.67
C ASN A 240 17.82 32.31 -22.64
N ASP A 241 17.39 31.93 -21.46
CA ASP A 241 18.27 31.45 -20.40
C ASP A 241 17.82 30.08 -19.92
N PHE A 242 18.78 29.26 -19.47
CA PHE A 242 18.54 27.93 -18.94
C PHE A 242 19.11 27.80 -17.53
N ARG A 243 18.30 27.28 -16.64
CA ARG A 243 18.77 26.82 -15.36
C ARG A 243 19.22 25.36 -15.47
N THR A 244 20.41 25.07 -14.96
CA THR A 244 21.03 23.74 -15.05
C THR A 244 20.90 23.02 -13.73
N PHE A 245 20.51 21.74 -13.80
CA PHE A 245 20.51 20.77 -12.70
C PHE A 245 21.41 19.60 -13.07
N GLU A 246 21.94 18.92 -12.06
CA GLU A 246 22.56 17.62 -12.25
C GLU A 246 21.49 16.53 -12.11
N GLY A 247 21.53 15.56 -13.03
CA GLY A 247 20.67 14.40 -12.99
C GLY A 247 21.47 13.11 -13.20
N GLU A 248 20.90 12.00 -12.78
CA GLU A 248 21.46 10.67 -12.96
C GLU A 248 20.50 9.81 -13.77
N ILE A 249 20.98 9.13 -14.80
CA ILE A 249 20.16 8.21 -15.58
C ILE A 249 19.80 7.00 -14.71
N SER A 250 18.53 6.88 -14.37
CA SER A 250 18.01 5.84 -13.49
C SER A 250 17.42 4.63 -14.24
N TRP A 251 16.99 4.85 -15.49
CA TRP A 251 16.35 3.81 -16.29
C TRP A 251 16.40 4.13 -17.79
N ILE A 252 16.51 3.07 -18.59
CA ILE A 252 16.44 3.13 -20.05
C ILE A 252 15.43 2.07 -20.52
N SER A 253 14.49 2.45 -21.37
CA SER A 253 13.49 1.52 -21.91
C SER A 253 14.14 0.41 -22.73
N SER A 254 13.76 -0.83 -22.49
CA SER A 254 14.16 -1.99 -23.31
C SER A 254 13.34 -2.13 -24.60
N LYS A 255 12.29 -1.31 -24.76
CA LYS A 255 11.42 -1.31 -25.94
C LYS A 255 11.36 0.07 -26.55
N ALA A 256 11.36 0.12 -27.88
CA ALA A 256 11.11 1.35 -28.60
C ALA A 256 9.65 1.78 -28.42
N GLU A 257 9.45 3.07 -28.27
CA GLU A 257 8.14 3.74 -28.17
C GLU A 257 7.97 4.68 -29.36
N PHE A 258 6.73 5.01 -29.69
CA PHE A 258 6.46 6.10 -30.61
C PHE A 258 6.56 7.43 -29.84
N THR A 259 7.08 8.47 -30.50
CA THR A 259 7.09 9.80 -29.88
C THR A 259 5.69 10.23 -29.47
N PRO A 260 5.49 10.81 -28.26
CA PRO A 260 4.17 11.22 -27.80
C PRO A 260 3.55 12.41 -28.57
N LYS A 261 4.23 12.94 -29.57
CA LYS A 261 3.69 14.02 -30.42
C LYS A 261 2.64 13.51 -31.39
N ILE A 262 1.53 14.25 -31.53
CA ILE A 262 0.56 14.09 -32.63
C ILE A 262 1.29 14.39 -33.94
N ILE A 263 1.61 13.34 -34.68
CA ILE A 263 2.41 13.41 -35.90
C ILE A 263 1.53 13.92 -37.04
N GLN A 264 1.92 15.05 -37.65
CA GLN A 264 1.18 15.65 -38.74
C GLN A 264 1.69 15.30 -40.14
N THR A 265 2.90 14.72 -40.26
CA THR A 265 3.51 14.38 -41.58
C THR A 265 3.89 12.91 -41.71
N LYS A 266 3.91 12.40 -42.95
CA LYS A 266 4.22 11.00 -43.27
C LYS A 266 5.68 10.61 -42.91
N GLU A 267 6.60 11.57 -42.90
CA GLU A 267 8.05 11.37 -42.67
C GLU A 267 8.40 11.25 -41.19
N GLU A 268 7.58 11.85 -40.30
CA GLU A 268 7.78 11.79 -38.85
C GLU A 268 7.23 10.51 -38.20
N ARG A 269 6.49 9.67 -38.94
CA ARG A 269 5.86 8.44 -38.42
C ARG A 269 6.83 7.28 -38.15
N VAL A 270 8.11 7.41 -38.48
CA VAL A 270 9.05 6.26 -38.51
C VAL A 270 10.14 6.36 -37.44
N ASN A 271 10.18 7.42 -36.66
CA ASN A 271 11.24 7.57 -35.66
C ASN A 271 10.86 6.87 -34.36
N LEU A 272 11.27 5.62 -34.22
CA LEU A 272 11.25 4.90 -32.95
C LEU A 272 12.24 5.55 -32.01
N VAL A 273 11.79 5.84 -30.80
CA VAL A 273 12.59 6.44 -29.73
C VAL A 273 12.58 5.52 -28.50
N TYR A 274 13.55 5.71 -27.64
CA TYR A 274 13.63 5.00 -26.37
C TYR A 274 13.44 5.99 -25.24
N ALA A 275 12.57 5.67 -24.29
CA ALA A 275 12.40 6.49 -23.10
C ALA A 275 13.59 6.28 -22.16
N VAL A 276 14.09 7.38 -21.61
CA VAL A 276 15.15 7.42 -20.60
C VAL A 276 14.65 8.24 -19.44
N LYS A 277 14.78 7.72 -18.20
CA LYS A 277 14.46 8.44 -16.99
C LYS A 277 15.72 8.97 -16.34
N VAL A 278 15.71 10.25 -16.05
CA VAL A 278 16.78 10.96 -15.36
C VAL A 278 16.26 11.43 -14.02
N ARG A 279 16.86 10.99 -12.93
CA ARG A 279 16.52 11.39 -11.58
C ARG A 279 17.20 12.72 -11.25
N VAL A 280 16.43 13.69 -10.80
CA VAL A 280 16.87 15.05 -10.52
C VAL A 280 16.42 15.47 -9.13
N LYS A 281 17.33 15.99 -8.32
CA LYS A 281 16.96 16.61 -7.02
C LYS A 281 16.21 17.89 -7.27
N ASN A 282 15.05 18.04 -6.66
CA ASN A 282 14.20 19.20 -6.77
C ASN A 282 14.45 20.16 -5.61
N ASP A 283 14.69 21.41 -5.92
CA ASP A 283 14.81 22.51 -4.96
C ASP A 283 13.46 23.25 -4.71
N GLY A 284 12.36 22.67 -5.24
CA GLY A 284 11.01 23.23 -5.18
C GLY A 284 10.58 23.94 -6.46
N SER A 285 11.50 24.17 -7.40
CA SER A 285 11.20 24.83 -8.68
C SER A 285 10.63 23.88 -9.75
N LEU A 286 10.98 22.59 -9.70
CA LEU A 286 10.51 21.60 -10.65
C LEU A 286 9.07 21.20 -10.34
N LYS A 287 8.25 21.12 -11.39
CA LYS A 287 6.83 20.73 -11.29
C LYS A 287 6.53 19.55 -12.22
N ILE A 288 5.55 18.74 -11.86
CA ILE A 288 5.04 17.65 -12.72
C ILE A 288 4.52 18.25 -14.03
N GLY A 289 4.88 17.64 -15.14
CA GLY A 289 4.53 18.11 -16.49
C GLY A 289 5.42 19.22 -17.03
N MET A 290 6.33 19.78 -16.23
CA MET A 290 7.26 20.82 -16.68
C MET A 290 8.20 20.26 -17.74
N PRO A 291 8.44 20.96 -18.88
CA PRO A 291 9.39 20.52 -19.87
C PRO A 291 10.83 20.61 -19.35
N GLY A 292 11.68 19.70 -19.82
CA GLY A 292 13.10 19.69 -19.54
C GLY A 292 13.89 19.07 -20.66
N GLU A 293 15.15 19.41 -20.71
CA GLU A 293 16.09 18.97 -21.73
C GLU A 293 17.31 18.31 -21.09
N VAL A 294 17.92 17.37 -21.78
CA VAL A 294 19.11 16.66 -21.29
C VAL A 294 20.27 16.83 -22.25
N VAL A 295 21.46 17.04 -21.67
CA VAL A 295 22.73 16.99 -22.37
C VAL A 295 23.55 15.85 -21.75
N PHE A 296 23.88 14.84 -22.56
CA PHE A 296 24.56 13.61 -22.12
C PHE A 296 26.09 13.76 -21.97
N LYS A 297 26.65 14.84 -22.47
CA LYS A 297 28.12 15.12 -22.44
C LYS A 297 28.47 16.21 -21.45
#